data_37518ad81c5e6a749dca66c4bf839225
#
_entry.id   37518ad81c5e6a749dca66c4bf839225
#
_cell.length_a   1.000
_cell.length_b   1.000
_cell.length_c   1.000
_cell.angle_alpha   90.00
_cell.angle_beta   90.00
_cell.angle_gamma   90.00
#
_symmetry.space_group_name_H-M   'P 1'
#
loop_
_entity.id
_entity.type
_entity.pdbx_description
1 polymer ?
#
loop_
_entity_poly.entity_id
_entity_poly.type
_entity_poly.pdbx_seq_one_letter_code
_entity_poly.pdbx_strand_id
1 'polypeptide(L)'
;MEIEEIFQDKSIKLKSKVAILGAGLLNGGLSLQLLLEYADQQNAVDKATCLEAIEYATKKNPAIGNSALLKYLTNVLGGNEPRIKWESAKIIGNIIWLFPDQLDNTVASLLKNTRNSGTVVRWATAYALAEIIKLKTVQNDFLIPEVELLCELEEDNGVKKKYLDVLKKIKK
;
A
#
# COMPACT_ATOMS: atom_id res chain seq x y z
N MET A 1 -12.95 -18.93 9.46
CA MET A 1 -12.43 -19.14 8.09
C MET A 1 -11.00 -19.58 8.23
N GLU A 2 -10.69 -20.78 7.76
CA GLU A 2 -9.33 -21.34 7.81
C GLU A 2 -8.54 -20.84 6.61
N ILE A 3 -7.54 -19.99 6.85
CA ILE A 3 -6.73 -19.36 5.78
C ILE A 3 -5.95 -20.43 5.02
N GLU A 4 -5.38 -21.42 5.74
CA GLU A 4 -4.60 -22.50 5.15
C GLU A 4 -5.37 -23.31 4.12
N GLU A 5 -6.63 -23.66 4.42
CA GLU A 5 -7.49 -24.40 3.49
C GLU A 5 -7.67 -23.65 2.16
N ILE A 6 -7.86 -22.32 2.22
CA ILE A 6 -7.98 -21.49 1.02
C ILE A 6 -6.70 -21.53 0.17
N PHE A 7 -5.53 -21.51 0.81
CA PHE A 7 -4.26 -21.54 0.07
C PHE A 7 -3.90 -22.93 -0.44
N GLN A 8 -4.25 -24.01 0.28
CA GLN A 8 -4.00 -25.40 -0.12
C GLN A 8 -4.95 -25.88 -1.23
N ASP A 9 -6.15 -25.32 -1.32
CA ASP A 9 -7.10 -25.67 -2.38
C ASP A 9 -6.63 -25.14 -3.75
N LYS A 10 -6.11 -26.07 -4.56
CA LYS A 10 -5.61 -25.79 -5.92
C LYS A 10 -6.73 -25.44 -6.93
N SER A 11 -7.98 -25.71 -6.60
CA SER A 11 -9.13 -25.34 -7.44
C SER A 11 -9.45 -23.85 -7.34
N ILE A 12 -9.07 -23.19 -6.23
CA ILE A 12 -9.30 -21.75 -5.99
C ILE A 12 -8.19 -20.95 -6.69
N LYS A 13 -8.56 -20.23 -7.73
CA LYS A 13 -7.64 -19.33 -8.45
C LYS A 13 -7.20 -18.15 -7.56
N LEU A 14 -6.02 -17.62 -7.82
CA LEU A 14 -5.41 -16.52 -7.05
C LEU A 14 -6.39 -15.35 -6.82
N LYS A 15 -7.04 -14.88 -7.87
CA LYS A 15 -8.02 -13.78 -7.81
C LYS A 15 -9.21 -14.12 -6.90
N SER A 16 -9.63 -15.39 -6.88
CA SER A 16 -10.70 -15.84 -5.98
C SER A 16 -10.24 -15.90 -4.53
N LYS A 17 -8.99 -16.31 -4.28
CA LYS A 17 -8.38 -16.26 -2.93
C LYS A 17 -8.41 -14.83 -2.37
N VAL A 18 -7.96 -13.85 -3.17
CA VAL A 18 -8.01 -12.43 -2.83
C VAL A 18 -9.43 -11.98 -2.47
N ALA A 19 -10.41 -12.35 -3.29
CA ALA A 19 -11.81 -11.96 -3.05
C ALA A 19 -12.40 -12.60 -1.78
N ILE A 20 -12.11 -13.88 -1.52
CA ILE A 20 -12.58 -14.59 -0.31
C ILE A 20 -11.97 -13.99 0.94
N LEU A 21 -10.64 -13.81 0.97
CA LEU A 21 -9.94 -13.24 2.13
C LEU A 21 -10.36 -11.79 2.38
N GLY A 22 -10.45 -10.99 1.30
CA GLY A 22 -10.88 -9.60 1.40
C GLY A 22 -12.33 -9.46 1.87
N ALA A 23 -13.24 -10.31 1.42
CA ALA A 23 -14.61 -10.38 1.92
C ALA A 23 -14.66 -10.78 3.41
N GLY A 24 -13.80 -11.73 3.82
CA GLY A 24 -13.65 -12.13 5.21
C GLY A 24 -13.22 -10.98 6.12
N LEU A 25 -12.28 -10.13 5.68
CA LEU A 25 -11.87 -8.92 6.40
C LEU A 25 -13.02 -7.91 6.49
N LEU A 26 -13.78 -7.71 5.41
CA LEU A 26 -14.87 -6.74 5.35
C LEU A 26 -16.06 -7.10 6.24
N ASN A 27 -16.37 -8.38 6.37
CA ASN A 27 -17.50 -8.85 7.16
C ASN A 27 -17.14 -9.28 8.59
N GLY A 28 -15.87 -9.15 8.99
CA GLY A 28 -15.37 -9.54 10.30
C GLY A 28 -15.19 -11.05 10.51
N GLY A 29 -15.38 -11.85 9.47
CA GLY A 29 -15.14 -13.30 9.52
C GLY A 29 -13.67 -13.72 9.48
N LEU A 30 -12.77 -12.76 9.18
CA LEU A 30 -11.32 -12.93 9.20
C LEU A 30 -10.67 -11.76 9.94
N SER A 31 -9.79 -12.09 10.89
CA SER A 31 -8.98 -11.09 11.59
C SER A 31 -7.83 -10.60 10.72
N LEU A 32 -7.63 -9.28 10.67
CA LEU A 32 -6.45 -8.68 10.01
C LEU A 32 -5.14 -9.21 10.60
N GLN A 33 -5.06 -9.32 11.92
CA GLN A 33 -3.87 -9.81 12.62
C GLN A 33 -3.54 -11.24 12.21
N LEU A 34 -4.52 -12.14 12.20
CA LEU A 34 -4.32 -13.54 11.79
C LEU A 34 -3.85 -13.64 10.33
N LEU A 35 -4.38 -12.79 9.44
CA LEU A 35 -3.94 -12.77 8.04
C LEU A 35 -2.49 -12.29 7.89
N LEU A 36 -2.06 -11.30 8.68
CA LEU A 36 -0.67 -10.82 8.67
C LEU A 36 0.29 -11.86 9.26
N GLU A 37 -0.09 -12.52 10.36
CA GLU A 37 0.70 -13.60 10.96
C GLU A 37 0.86 -14.78 10.00
N TYR A 38 -0.20 -15.14 9.29
CA TYR A 38 -0.13 -16.14 8.24
C TYR A 38 0.80 -15.69 7.11
N ALA A 39 0.65 -14.48 6.60
CA ALA A 39 1.46 -13.93 5.51
C ALA A 39 2.97 -13.97 5.81
N ASP A 40 3.36 -13.73 7.05
CA ASP A 40 4.78 -13.73 7.45
C ASP A 40 5.43 -15.11 7.41
N GLN A 41 4.64 -16.17 7.45
CA GLN A 41 5.11 -17.55 7.39
C GLN A 41 5.15 -18.09 5.95
N GLN A 42 4.67 -17.30 4.97
CA GLN A 42 4.50 -17.76 3.60
C GLN A 42 5.64 -17.32 2.67
N ASN A 43 5.72 -17.98 1.50
CA ASN A 43 6.54 -17.53 0.39
C ASN A 43 6.07 -16.17 -0.13
N ALA A 44 6.88 -15.52 -0.98
CA ALA A 44 6.60 -14.18 -1.50
C ALA A 44 5.28 -14.09 -2.28
N VAL A 45 4.88 -15.14 -3.00
CA VAL A 45 3.65 -15.16 -3.82
C VAL A 45 2.42 -15.15 -2.91
N ASP A 46 2.38 -16.02 -1.91
CA ASP A 46 1.25 -16.14 -0.99
C ASP A 46 1.18 -14.93 -0.04
N LYS A 47 2.33 -14.43 0.43
CA LYS A 47 2.41 -13.18 1.19
C LYS A 47 1.84 -12.00 0.40
N ALA A 48 2.23 -11.84 -0.86
CA ALA A 48 1.70 -10.78 -1.72
C ALA A 48 0.19 -10.95 -1.97
N THR A 49 -0.31 -12.19 -2.02
CA THR A 49 -1.75 -12.47 -2.17
C THR A 49 -2.54 -12.05 -0.92
N CYS A 50 -2.00 -12.29 0.27
CA CYS A 50 -2.57 -11.78 1.51
C CYS A 50 -2.63 -10.25 1.52
N LEU A 51 -1.55 -9.58 1.09
CA LEU A 51 -1.52 -8.11 0.99
C LEU A 51 -2.52 -7.57 -0.04
N GLU A 52 -2.66 -8.22 -1.20
CA GLU A 52 -3.68 -7.85 -2.19
C GLU A 52 -5.10 -7.98 -1.62
N ALA A 53 -5.37 -8.98 -0.78
CA ALA A 53 -6.65 -9.10 -0.08
C ALA A 53 -6.88 -7.96 0.93
N ILE A 54 -5.84 -7.54 1.64
CA ILE A 54 -5.89 -6.38 2.53
C ILE A 54 -6.08 -5.08 1.72
N GLU A 55 -5.43 -4.95 0.56
CA GLU A 55 -5.66 -3.81 -0.35
C GLU A 55 -7.11 -3.74 -0.80
N TYR A 56 -7.65 -4.87 -1.26
CA TYR A 56 -9.05 -4.97 -1.67
C TYR A 56 -10.02 -4.54 -0.56
N ALA A 57 -9.76 -4.97 0.69
CA ALA A 57 -10.60 -4.65 1.83
C ALA A 57 -10.47 -3.18 2.25
N THR A 58 -9.23 -2.67 2.38
CA THR A 58 -8.97 -1.29 2.82
C THR A 58 -9.38 -0.24 1.79
N LYS A 59 -9.39 -0.58 0.51
CA LYS A 59 -9.94 0.28 -0.54
C LYS A 59 -11.45 0.50 -0.40
N LYS A 60 -12.17 -0.51 0.09
CA LYS A 60 -13.62 -0.44 0.33
C LYS A 60 -13.95 0.12 1.70
N ASN A 61 -13.19 -0.26 2.70
CA ASN A 61 -13.35 0.19 4.08
C ASN A 61 -11.98 0.47 4.72
N PRO A 62 -11.44 1.69 4.59
CA PRO A 62 -10.16 2.06 5.19
C PRO A 62 -10.09 1.87 6.70
N ALA A 63 -11.23 1.91 7.40
CA ALA A 63 -11.29 1.74 8.86
C ALA A 63 -10.86 0.34 9.36
N ILE A 64 -10.67 -0.63 8.45
CA ILE A 64 -10.01 -1.91 8.75
C ILE A 64 -8.54 -1.69 9.13
N GLY A 65 -7.90 -0.63 8.60
CA GLY A 65 -6.52 -0.28 8.90
C GLY A 65 -6.32 0.16 10.34
N ASN A 66 -5.18 -0.22 10.90
CA ASN A 66 -4.74 0.20 12.23
C ASN A 66 -3.24 0.54 12.22
N SER A 67 -2.73 1.12 13.31
CA SER A 67 -1.32 1.52 13.42
C SER A 67 -0.34 0.34 13.29
N ALA A 68 -0.71 -0.86 13.74
CA ALA A 68 0.10 -2.06 13.58
C ALA A 68 0.25 -2.44 12.10
N LEU A 69 -0.84 -2.36 11.32
CA LEU A 69 -0.79 -2.56 9.87
C LEU A 69 0.11 -1.53 9.21
N LEU A 70 -0.03 -0.24 9.52
CA LEU A 70 0.82 0.81 8.94
C LEU A 70 2.29 0.54 9.21
N LYS A 71 2.64 0.20 10.44
CA LYS A 71 4.02 -0.15 10.82
C LYS A 71 4.54 -1.37 10.05
N TYR A 72 3.72 -2.42 9.94
CA TYR A 72 4.05 -3.62 9.18
C TYR A 72 4.35 -3.30 7.72
N LEU A 73 3.45 -2.56 7.05
CA LEU A 73 3.60 -2.17 5.66
C LEU A 73 4.84 -1.31 5.42
N THR A 74 5.10 -0.35 6.31
CA THR A 74 6.30 0.49 6.27
C THR A 74 7.58 -0.35 6.31
N ASN A 75 7.62 -1.39 7.12
CA ASN A 75 8.78 -2.28 7.21
C ASN A 75 8.98 -3.13 5.94
N VAL A 76 7.91 -3.72 5.40
CA VAL A 76 8.03 -4.60 4.22
C VAL A 76 8.31 -3.84 2.91
N LEU A 77 8.10 -2.52 2.85
CA LEU A 77 8.52 -1.67 1.73
C LEU A 77 10.04 -1.74 1.46
N GLY A 78 10.84 -2.05 2.46
CA GLY A 78 12.30 -2.21 2.34
C GLY A 78 12.75 -3.53 1.73
N GLY A 79 11.87 -4.51 1.56
CA GLY A 79 12.20 -5.82 0.99
C GLY A 79 12.53 -5.77 -0.51
N ASN A 80 12.77 -6.93 -1.12
CA ASN A 80 13.19 -7.03 -2.52
C ASN A 80 12.05 -7.39 -3.48
N GLU A 81 10.92 -7.90 -2.96
CA GLU A 81 9.83 -8.43 -3.77
C GLU A 81 8.92 -7.31 -4.31
N PRO A 82 8.90 -7.06 -5.63
CA PRO A 82 8.15 -5.93 -6.21
C PRO A 82 6.66 -5.96 -5.87
N ARG A 83 6.03 -7.15 -5.93
CA ARG A 83 4.60 -7.27 -5.65
C ARG A 83 4.26 -6.93 -4.21
N ILE A 84 5.07 -7.34 -3.24
CA ILE A 84 4.91 -6.97 -1.83
C ILE A 84 5.02 -5.45 -1.67
N LYS A 85 6.00 -4.82 -2.34
CA LYS A 85 6.17 -3.36 -2.30
C LYS A 85 4.95 -2.61 -2.83
N TRP A 86 4.45 -2.96 -4.02
CA TRP A 86 3.34 -2.19 -4.59
C TRP A 86 2.02 -2.43 -3.86
N GLU A 87 1.74 -3.66 -3.38
CA GLU A 87 0.55 -3.89 -2.57
C GLU A 87 0.62 -3.11 -1.26
N SER A 88 1.79 -3.13 -0.58
CA SER A 88 1.99 -2.36 0.65
C SER A 88 1.81 -0.86 0.44
N ALA A 89 2.38 -0.30 -0.61
CA ALA A 89 2.23 1.13 -0.92
C ALA A 89 0.77 1.50 -1.23
N LYS A 90 0.02 0.65 -1.94
CA LYS A 90 -1.41 0.86 -2.20
C LYS A 90 -2.23 0.85 -0.91
N ILE A 91 -1.97 -0.12 -0.02
CA ILE A 91 -2.65 -0.19 1.28
C ILE A 91 -2.35 1.06 2.10
N ILE A 92 -1.08 1.49 2.15
CA ILE A 92 -0.70 2.74 2.82
C ILE A 92 -1.53 3.91 2.28
N GLY A 93 -1.61 4.07 0.97
CA GLY A 93 -2.43 5.12 0.37
C GLY A 93 -3.92 5.05 0.76
N ASN A 94 -4.46 3.85 0.94
CA ASN A 94 -5.86 3.67 1.36
C ASN A 94 -6.12 4.09 2.81
N ILE A 95 -5.16 3.90 3.72
CA ILE A 95 -5.37 4.04 5.18
C ILE A 95 -4.65 5.22 5.82
N ILE A 96 -3.69 5.86 5.13
CA ILE A 96 -2.76 6.82 5.74
C ILE A 96 -3.45 8.03 6.36
N TRP A 97 -4.61 8.42 5.89
CA TRP A 97 -5.40 9.51 6.43
C TRP A 97 -5.92 9.26 7.85
N LEU A 98 -5.90 8.00 8.32
CA LEU A 98 -6.21 7.63 9.69
C LEU A 98 -5.06 7.94 10.66
N PHE A 99 -3.84 8.18 10.14
CA PHE A 99 -2.60 8.26 10.92
C PHE A 99 -1.77 9.50 10.58
N PRO A 100 -2.34 10.72 10.63
CA PRO A 100 -1.62 11.95 10.22
C PRO A 100 -0.38 12.25 11.07
N ASP A 101 -0.29 11.67 12.27
CA ASP A 101 0.81 11.87 13.21
C ASP A 101 1.89 10.75 13.12
N GLN A 102 1.78 9.80 12.17
CA GLN A 102 2.68 8.65 12.02
C GLN A 102 3.33 8.59 10.63
N LEU A 103 3.68 9.73 10.05
CA LEU A 103 4.10 9.82 8.65
C LEU A 103 5.60 9.65 8.43
N ASP A 104 6.47 10.03 9.38
CA ASP A 104 7.91 10.18 9.17
C ASP A 104 8.58 8.95 8.58
N ASN A 105 8.44 7.81 9.26
CA ASN A 105 9.02 6.55 8.81
C ASN A 105 8.38 6.03 7.51
N THR A 106 7.09 6.26 7.35
CA THR A 106 6.34 5.84 6.17
C THR A 106 6.78 6.62 4.94
N VAL A 107 6.90 7.94 5.05
CA VAL A 107 7.43 8.81 3.98
C VAL A 107 8.84 8.41 3.61
N ALA A 108 9.74 8.25 4.59
CA ALA A 108 11.12 7.83 4.34
C ALA A 108 11.21 6.48 3.60
N SER A 109 10.36 5.51 3.96
CA SER A 109 10.32 4.20 3.31
C SER A 109 9.72 4.25 1.91
N LEU A 110 8.70 5.07 1.67
CA LEU A 110 8.12 5.29 0.35
C LEU A 110 9.12 5.96 -0.59
N LEU A 111 9.83 6.99 -0.13
CA LEU A 111 10.80 7.72 -0.95
C LEU A 111 11.93 6.82 -1.50
N LYS A 112 12.32 5.77 -0.77
CA LYS A 112 13.30 4.78 -1.28
C LYS A 112 12.79 4.00 -2.51
N ASN A 113 11.48 3.95 -2.73
CA ASN A 113 10.86 3.23 -3.85
C ASN A 113 10.48 4.12 -5.04
N THR A 114 10.67 5.44 -4.96
CA THR A 114 10.32 6.39 -6.04
C THR A 114 11.15 6.19 -7.30
N ARG A 115 12.33 5.59 -7.19
CA ARG A 115 13.24 5.27 -8.31
C ARG A 115 13.36 3.77 -8.55
N ASN A 116 12.41 2.98 -8.10
CA ASN A 116 12.40 1.54 -8.34
C ASN A 116 12.32 1.26 -9.85
N SER A 117 13.01 0.20 -10.33
CA SER A 117 12.98 -0.19 -11.74
C SER A 117 11.58 -0.59 -12.22
N GLY A 118 10.75 -1.14 -11.34
CA GLY A 118 9.37 -1.54 -11.65
C GLY A 118 8.40 -0.36 -11.65
N THR A 119 7.80 -0.05 -12.80
CA THR A 119 6.82 1.03 -12.96
C THR A 119 5.64 0.90 -12.01
N VAL A 120 5.16 -0.34 -11.77
CA VAL A 120 4.03 -0.57 -10.85
C VAL A 120 4.38 -0.19 -9.41
N VAL A 121 5.63 -0.46 -8.97
CA VAL A 121 6.13 -0.04 -7.66
C VAL A 121 6.16 1.49 -7.57
N ARG A 122 6.70 2.17 -8.60
CA ARG A 122 6.72 3.64 -8.62
C ARG A 122 5.33 4.24 -8.62
N TRP A 123 4.41 3.64 -9.39
CA TRP A 123 3.01 4.09 -9.44
C TRP A 123 2.31 3.98 -8.07
N ALA A 124 2.45 2.85 -7.40
CA ALA A 124 1.87 2.62 -6.08
C ALA A 124 2.49 3.56 -5.02
N THR A 125 3.81 3.77 -5.11
CA THR A 125 4.53 4.73 -4.27
C THR A 125 4.03 6.16 -4.48
N ALA A 126 3.89 6.58 -5.74
CA ALA A 126 3.36 7.90 -6.08
C ALA A 126 1.91 8.09 -5.60
N TYR A 127 1.10 7.04 -5.68
CA TYR A 127 -0.26 7.06 -5.12
C TYR A 127 -0.22 7.31 -3.60
N ALA A 128 0.58 6.56 -2.84
CA ALA A 128 0.68 6.73 -1.39
C ALA A 128 1.19 8.12 -1.00
N LEU A 129 2.25 8.61 -1.67
CA LEU A 129 2.78 9.96 -1.43
C LEU A 129 1.74 11.05 -1.75
N ALA A 130 0.96 10.88 -2.81
CA ALA A 130 -0.12 11.80 -3.14
C ALA A 130 -1.21 11.83 -2.07
N GLU A 131 -1.57 10.69 -1.48
CA GLU A 131 -2.54 10.64 -0.37
C GLU A 131 -1.98 11.32 0.89
N ILE A 132 -0.69 11.15 1.19
CA ILE A 132 -0.02 11.84 2.31
C ILE A 132 -0.05 13.37 2.11
N ILE A 133 0.28 13.87 0.93
CA ILE A 133 0.27 15.31 0.62
C ILE A 133 -1.12 15.92 0.85
N LYS A 134 -2.20 15.20 0.55
CA LYS A 134 -3.57 15.66 0.76
C LYS A 134 -3.91 15.90 2.24
N LEU A 135 -3.18 15.32 3.18
CA LEU A 135 -3.40 15.50 4.61
C LEU A 135 -3.00 16.91 5.10
N LYS A 136 -2.20 17.64 4.32
CA LYS A 136 -1.76 19.01 4.63
C LYS A 136 -1.06 19.13 5.99
N THR A 137 -0.19 18.18 6.31
CA THR A 137 0.64 18.18 7.52
C THR A 137 1.95 18.93 7.31
N VAL A 138 2.74 19.07 8.38
CA VAL A 138 4.09 19.65 8.32
C VAL A 138 5.04 18.89 7.38
N GLN A 139 4.76 17.63 7.10
CA GLN A 139 5.51 16.84 6.11
C GLN A 139 5.49 17.46 4.71
N ASN A 140 4.48 18.25 4.38
CA ASN A 140 4.36 18.87 3.08
C ASN A 140 5.46 19.89 2.80
N ASP A 141 6.04 20.52 3.81
CA ASP A 141 7.14 21.48 3.63
C ASP A 141 8.36 20.84 2.96
N PHE A 142 8.61 19.58 3.28
CA PHE A 142 9.66 18.77 2.66
C PHE A 142 9.13 17.97 1.44
N LEU A 143 7.97 17.37 1.55
CA LEU A 143 7.49 16.38 0.58
C LEU A 143 7.04 17.02 -0.74
N ILE A 144 6.48 18.24 -0.72
CA ILE A 144 6.04 18.90 -1.95
C ILE A 144 7.21 19.21 -2.89
N PRO A 145 8.30 19.87 -2.44
CA PRO A 145 9.46 20.10 -3.30
C PRO A 145 10.07 18.78 -3.85
N GLU A 146 10.13 17.73 -3.03
CA GLU A 146 10.65 16.44 -3.46
C GLU A 146 9.75 15.81 -4.55
N VAL A 147 8.42 15.88 -4.38
CA VAL A 147 7.46 15.36 -5.36
C VAL A 147 7.46 16.19 -6.65
N GLU A 148 7.68 17.50 -6.60
CA GLU A 148 7.87 18.36 -7.78
C GLU A 148 9.08 17.86 -8.60
N LEU A 149 10.22 17.62 -7.94
CA LEU A 149 11.42 17.07 -8.60
C LEU A 149 11.18 15.67 -9.18
N LEU A 150 10.53 14.78 -8.42
CA LEU A 150 10.18 13.44 -8.89
C LEU A 150 9.26 13.50 -10.12
N CYS A 151 8.32 14.45 -10.13
CA CYS A 151 7.42 14.65 -11.27
C CYS A 151 8.16 15.09 -12.53
N GLU A 152 9.21 15.91 -12.41
CA GLU A 152 10.04 16.34 -13.54
C GLU A 152 10.84 15.18 -14.11
N LEU A 153 11.39 14.32 -13.24
CA LEU A 153 12.28 13.22 -13.60
C LEU A 153 11.55 11.95 -14.06
N GLU A 154 10.26 11.80 -13.74
CA GLU A 154 9.49 10.59 -14.09
C GLU A 154 9.14 10.57 -15.57
N GLU A 155 9.47 9.45 -16.22
CA GLU A 155 9.22 9.23 -17.65
C GLU A 155 7.88 8.55 -17.94
N ASP A 156 7.38 7.72 -16.98
CA ASP A 156 6.09 7.04 -17.12
C ASP A 156 4.93 8.00 -16.88
N ASN A 157 4.07 8.13 -17.87
CA ASN A 157 2.94 9.05 -17.83
C ASN A 157 1.92 8.71 -16.73
N GLY A 158 1.75 7.43 -16.39
CA GLY A 158 0.82 6.99 -15.35
C GLY A 158 1.30 7.35 -13.95
N VAL A 159 2.60 7.18 -13.69
CA VAL A 159 3.26 7.60 -12.45
C VAL A 159 3.28 9.11 -12.34
N LYS A 160 3.76 9.79 -13.38
CA LYS A 160 3.82 11.26 -13.46
C LYS A 160 2.47 11.91 -13.20
N LYS A 161 1.41 11.33 -13.73
CA LYS A 161 0.04 11.81 -13.50
C LYS A 161 -0.35 11.82 -12.03
N LYS A 162 0.09 10.83 -11.22
CA LYS A 162 -0.19 10.81 -9.78
C LYS A 162 0.40 12.03 -9.07
N TYR A 163 1.63 12.39 -9.40
CA TYR A 163 2.28 13.59 -8.87
C TYR A 163 1.60 14.87 -9.35
N LEU A 164 1.37 15.00 -10.66
CA LEU A 164 0.71 16.19 -11.24
C LEU A 164 -0.67 16.45 -10.65
N ASP A 165 -1.48 15.40 -10.48
CA ASP A 165 -2.86 15.55 -9.99
C ASP A 165 -2.89 16.08 -8.56
N VAL A 166 -2.01 15.61 -7.68
CA VAL A 166 -1.93 16.12 -6.30
C VAL A 166 -1.33 17.53 -6.25
N LEU A 167 -0.26 17.81 -6.99
CA LEU A 167 0.36 19.15 -7.04
C LEU A 167 -0.62 20.22 -7.53
N LYS A 168 -1.44 19.91 -8.53
CA LYS A 168 -2.51 20.80 -9.00
C LYS A 168 -3.60 21.02 -7.93
N LYS A 169 -3.89 19.99 -7.15
CA LYS A 169 -4.95 20.05 -6.13
C LYS A 169 -4.58 20.91 -4.94
N ILE A 170 -3.31 20.92 -4.54
CA ILE A 170 -2.84 21.70 -3.39
C ILE A 170 -2.59 23.18 -3.72
N LYS A 171 -2.43 23.54 -5.02
CA LYS A 171 -2.27 24.93 -5.49
C LYS A 171 -3.60 25.68 -5.64
N LYS A 172 -4.71 24.98 -5.47
CA LYS A 172 -6.06 25.56 -5.43
C LYS A 172 -6.51 25.81 -3.99
#